data_3d0698ee1210642cb5cc5f28099d97df
#
_entry.id   3d0698ee1210642cb5cc5f28099d97df
#
_cell.length_a   1.000
_cell.length_b   1.000
_cell.length_c   1.000
_cell.angle_alpha   90.00
_cell.angle_beta   90.00
_cell.angle_gamma   90.00
#
_symmetry.space_group_name_H-M   'P 1'
#
loop_
_entity.id
_entity.type
_entity.pdbx_description
1 polymer ?
#
loop_
_entity_poly.entity_id
_entity_poly.type
_entity_poly.pdbx_seq_one_letter_code
_entity_poly.pdbx_strand_id
1 'polypeptide(L)'
;MKKRLLIALLSVSSITFSQKKDKVLMTIGNEKVLVSDFRRVYEKNLDAIDNEEEKDIKKNIELYINYRLKVKEAYRLKLDTLPSYIKEIETYRNQLSLPYLQDTAFINSMVKDAYFRTKNEVKAKHILVRTPSVATPKDTLEAFNKINHIRQKILKGEDFEKTAVAFSEDPSAKGDSINGRLGNKGNLGYFSAFRMVFPFEDAAYKTKVGEVSTPFKTRFGYHILKVDSIRKSKGEVEVAHILITDKTEKGERLINEVYDKLQKDQQFKTLAREYSDDEGTKSKGGILRKFGTGVMVKPFEDAAFGLEKEDTYSKPFKTQFGWHIVCLIKKYPIDSFENLQPELLQKVRSDERAQLSQMAVIQKLKKKYTITENESAKSIFDLKNFRNIATDSLQTEILKINERTISQEKFINFIKNKKGKAVFEMYEDFKNEEILNYYKENLEKLEPEFASTLQEYKDGLLLFELMQQTIWEKTTKDSLALKTYFDENSNKYSSDDLTKVKGEVMNDYQNFLENTWIDELRRNVIITIYNKQLKNLIKFYNKK
;
A
#
# COMPACT_ATOMS: atom_id res chain seq x y z
N MET A 1 18.57 4.74 -19.56
CA MET A 1 17.81 5.90 -19.04
C MET A 1 16.61 5.35 -18.26
N LYS A 2 16.55 5.57 -16.96
CA LYS A 2 15.47 5.04 -16.10
C LYS A 2 14.22 5.89 -16.31
N LYS A 3 13.17 5.31 -16.94
CA LYS A 3 11.86 5.95 -17.06
C LYS A 3 11.21 6.02 -15.67
N ARG A 4 11.08 7.22 -15.13
CA ARG A 4 10.23 7.50 -13.95
C ARG A 4 8.79 7.61 -14.45
N LEU A 5 7.98 6.60 -14.15
CA LEU A 5 6.54 6.66 -14.36
C LEU A 5 5.93 7.59 -13.29
N LEU A 6 5.45 8.75 -13.72
CA LEU A 6 4.70 9.65 -12.85
C LEU A 6 3.30 9.05 -12.62
N ILE A 7 3.05 8.56 -11.41
CA ILE A 7 1.69 8.17 -10.99
C ILE A 7 0.98 9.46 -10.56
N ALA A 8 0.12 9.98 -11.44
CA ALA A 8 -0.79 11.07 -11.09
C ALA A 8 -1.89 10.52 -10.17
N LEU A 9 -1.93 11.01 -8.94
CA LEU A 9 -3.03 10.75 -7.99
C LEU A 9 -4.31 11.41 -8.53
N LEU A 10 -5.28 10.60 -8.95
CA LEU A 10 -6.61 11.02 -9.33
C LEU A 10 -7.42 11.42 -8.09
N SER A 11 -7.68 12.71 -7.93
CA SER A 11 -8.75 13.22 -7.06
C SER A 11 -10.10 12.93 -7.73
N VAL A 12 -10.83 11.96 -7.20
CA VAL A 12 -12.17 11.60 -7.67
C VAL A 12 -13.17 12.63 -7.13
N SER A 13 -13.51 13.62 -7.94
CA SER A 13 -14.71 14.42 -7.72
C SER A 13 -15.90 13.67 -8.34
N SER A 14 -16.72 13.04 -7.49
CA SER A 14 -17.97 12.38 -7.87
C SER A 14 -19.02 13.41 -8.33
N ILE A 15 -19.07 13.66 -9.63
CA ILE A 15 -20.17 14.40 -10.25
C ILE A 15 -21.24 13.38 -10.62
N THR A 16 -22.33 13.37 -9.87
CA THR A 16 -23.55 12.61 -10.18
C THR A 16 -24.19 13.17 -11.44
N PHE A 17 -23.95 12.55 -12.59
CA PHE A 17 -24.66 12.85 -13.81
C PHE A 17 -25.98 12.07 -13.85
N SER A 18 -27.10 12.81 -13.92
CA SER A 18 -28.39 12.30 -14.39
C SER A 18 -28.19 11.60 -15.74
N GLN A 19 -28.61 10.33 -15.87
CA GLN A 19 -28.50 9.52 -17.08
C GLN A 19 -29.31 10.13 -18.26
N LYS A 20 -28.83 11.21 -18.87
CA LYS A 20 -29.21 11.54 -20.25
C LYS A 20 -28.42 10.59 -21.15
N LYS A 21 -29.16 9.81 -21.98
CA LYS A 21 -28.61 8.91 -22.99
C LYS A 21 -27.51 9.65 -23.77
N ASP A 22 -26.26 9.18 -23.65
CA ASP A 22 -25.11 9.80 -24.29
C ASP A 22 -25.30 9.80 -25.82
N LYS A 23 -24.86 10.86 -26.46
CA LYS A 23 -25.14 11.08 -27.87
C LYS A 23 -23.96 10.76 -28.73
N VAL A 24 -24.20 10.18 -29.89
CA VAL A 24 -23.16 9.94 -30.89
C VAL A 24 -22.68 11.29 -31.44
N LEU A 25 -21.40 11.59 -31.26
CA LEU A 25 -20.72 12.78 -31.78
C LEU A 25 -20.34 12.59 -33.25
N MET A 26 -19.78 11.41 -33.57
CA MET A 26 -19.37 11.06 -34.93
C MET A 26 -19.39 9.54 -35.15
N THR A 27 -19.28 9.14 -36.41
CA THR A 27 -19.00 7.76 -36.78
C THR A 27 -17.72 7.71 -37.63
N ILE A 28 -16.87 6.68 -37.37
CA ILE A 28 -15.63 6.40 -38.13
C ILE A 28 -15.76 4.99 -38.68
N GLY A 29 -16.22 4.87 -39.92
CA GLY A 29 -16.70 3.60 -40.45
C GLY A 29 -17.91 3.11 -39.63
N ASN A 30 -17.82 1.88 -39.12
CA ASN A 30 -18.87 1.27 -38.28
C ASN A 30 -18.81 1.66 -36.79
N GLU A 31 -17.77 2.33 -36.38
CA GLU A 31 -17.58 2.72 -34.98
C GLU A 31 -18.35 3.99 -34.64
N LYS A 32 -19.11 3.97 -33.53
CA LYS A 32 -19.80 5.13 -32.99
C LYS A 32 -18.95 5.73 -31.87
N VAL A 33 -18.60 7.00 -32.00
CA VAL A 33 -17.91 7.79 -30.98
C VAL A 33 -18.94 8.64 -30.26
N LEU A 34 -19.03 8.47 -28.93
CA LEU A 34 -19.95 9.24 -28.09
C LEU A 34 -19.33 10.61 -27.73
N VAL A 35 -20.20 11.55 -27.32
CA VAL A 35 -19.76 12.86 -26.84
C VAL A 35 -18.86 12.70 -25.61
N SER A 36 -19.18 11.76 -24.71
CA SER A 36 -18.38 11.47 -23.51
C SER A 36 -16.98 10.95 -23.85
N ASP A 37 -16.85 10.09 -24.89
CA ASP A 37 -15.56 9.51 -25.29
C ASP A 37 -14.58 10.61 -25.74
N PHE A 38 -15.06 11.50 -26.61
CA PHE A 38 -14.27 12.65 -27.04
C PHE A 38 -13.92 13.59 -25.89
N ARG A 39 -14.93 13.94 -25.08
CA ARG A 39 -14.75 14.86 -23.96
C ARG A 39 -13.71 14.37 -22.96
N ARG A 40 -13.71 13.09 -22.66
CA ARG A 40 -12.73 12.50 -21.73
C ARG A 40 -11.29 12.72 -22.20
N VAL A 41 -11.01 12.44 -23.48
CA VAL A 41 -9.68 12.64 -24.06
C VAL A 41 -9.34 14.11 -24.14
N TYR A 42 -10.29 14.94 -24.57
CA TYR A 42 -10.10 16.38 -24.71
C TYR A 42 -9.87 17.05 -23.35
N GLU A 43 -10.72 16.80 -22.35
CA GLU A 43 -10.62 17.40 -21.02
C GLU A 43 -9.32 17.00 -20.30
N LYS A 44 -8.86 15.76 -20.48
CA LYS A 44 -7.59 15.28 -19.90
C LYS A 44 -6.35 16.00 -20.48
N ASN A 45 -6.44 16.41 -21.74
CA ASN A 45 -5.33 17.10 -22.41
C ASN A 45 -5.38 18.62 -22.19
N LEU A 46 -6.51 19.20 -21.78
CA LEU A 46 -6.65 20.65 -21.57
C LEU A 46 -5.65 21.22 -20.56
N ASP A 47 -5.35 20.49 -19.48
CA ASP A 47 -4.42 20.93 -18.44
C ASP A 47 -2.96 20.94 -18.92
N ALA A 48 -2.65 20.26 -20.04
CA ALA A 48 -1.33 20.18 -20.64
C ALA A 48 -1.14 21.16 -21.81
N ILE A 49 -2.20 21.88 -22.21
CA ILE A 49 -2.19 22.82 -23.35
C ILE A 49 -2.11 24.25 -22.83
N ASP A 50 -0.97 24.91 -23.03
CA ASP A 50 -0.76 26.30 -22.63
C ASP A 50 -1.31 27.30 -23.66
N ASN A 51 -1.46 26.91 -24.94
CA ASN A 51 -1.90 27.77 -26.02
C ASN A 51 -3.40 27.66 -26.29
N GLU A 52 -4.14 28.78 -26.20
CA GLU A 52 -5.59 28.82 -26.42
C GLU A 52 -6.00 28.37 -27.85
N GLU A 53 -5.17 28.61 -28.87
CA GLU A 53 -5.43 28.16 -30.25
C GLU A 53 -5.39 26.61 -30.37
N GLU A 54 -4.67 25.95 -29.49
CA GLU A 54 -4.59 24.48 -29.43
C GLU A 54 -5.80 23.88 -28.74
N LYS A 55 -6.59 24.68 -28.01
CA LYS A 55 -7.85 24.28 -27.38
C LYS A 55 -9.05 24.31 -28.34
N ASP A 56 -8.87 24.69 -29.62
CA ASP A 56 -9.96 24.67 -30.59
C ASP A 56 -10.58 23.28 -30.74
N ILE A 57 -11.89 23.18 -30.47
CA ILE A 57 -12.61 21.90 -30.46
C ILE A 57 -12.60 21.22 -31.84
N LYS A 58 -12.70 22.00 -32.93
CA LYS A 58 -12.72 21.42 -34.27
C LYS A 58 -11.37 20.81 -34.60
N LYS A 59 -10.27 21.53 -34.29
CA LYS A 59 -8.90 21.02 -34.46
C LYS A 59 -8.69 19.73 -33.64
N ASN A 60 -9.15 19.72 -32.38
CA ASN A 60 -9.04 18.55 -31.52
C ASN A 60 -9.91 17.38 -31.99
N ILE A 61 -11.08 17.61 -32.62
CA ILE A 61 -11.86 16.55 -33.27
C ILE A 61 -11.09 15.92 -34.42
N GLU A 62 -10.41 16.70 -35.25
CA GLU A 62 -9.58 16.16 -36.33
C GLU A 62 -8.41 15.32 -35.80
N LEU A 63 -7.76 15.79 -34.74
CA LEU A 63 -6.70 15.03 -34.06
C LEU A 63 -7.26 13.72 -33.47
N TYR A 64 -8.43 13.78 -32.86
CA TYR A 64 -9.10 12.60 -32.30
C TYR A 64 -9.47 11.59 -33.38
N ILE A 65 -9.96 12.05 -34.54
CA ILE A 65 -10.25 11.18 -35.70
C ILE A 65 -8.97 10.48 -36.15
N ASN A 66 -7.86 11.20 -36.32
CA ASN A 66 -6.57 10.65 -36.72
C ASN A 66 -6.09 9.60 -35.71
N TYR A 67 -6.23 9.89 -34.42
CA TYR A 67 -5.92 8.94 -33.36
C TYR A 67 -6.76 7.66 -33.51
N ARG A 68 -8.10 7.75 -33.67
CA ARG A 68 -8.97 6.57 -33.82
C ARG A 68 -8.67 5.76 -35.07
N LEU A 69 -8.34 6.40 -36.18
CA LEU A 69 -7.93 5.72 -37.42
C LEU A 69 -6.67 4.90 -37.21
N LYS A 70 -5.67 5.47 -36.55
CA LYS A 70 -4.43 4.77 -36.21
C LYS A 70 -4.66 3.58 -35.27
N VAL A 71 -5.47 3.76 -34.21
CA VAL A 71 -5.83 2.65 -33.31
C VAL A 71 -6.55 1.54 -34.06
N LYS A 72 -7.49 1.87 -34.96
CA LYS A 72 -8.19 0.89 -35.78
C LYS A 72 -7.24 0.12 -36.71
N GLU A 73 -6.26 0.80 -37.27
CA GLU A 73 -5.25 0.17 -38.11
C GLU A 73 -4.36 -0.78 -37.28
N ALA A 74 -4.00 -0.41 -36.05
CA ALA A 74 -3.25 -1.28 -35.15
C ALA A 74 -4.01 -2.59 -34.86
N TYR A 75 -5.33 -2.53 -34.63
CA TYR A 75 -6.17 -3.73 -34.48
C TYR A 75 -6.26 -4.53 -35.80
N ARG A 76 -6.36 -3.85 -36.94
CA ARG A 76 -6.36 -4.54 -38.27
C ARG A 76 -5.07 -5.33 -38.48
N LEU A 77 -3.95 -4.80 -38.05
CA LEU A 77 -2.63 -5.43 -38.08
C LEU A 77 -2.41 -6.46 -36.98
N LYS A 78 -3.41 -6.68 -36.12
CA LYS A 78 -3.37 -7.62 -34.98
C LYS A 78 -2.24 -7.35 -33.99
N LEU A 79 -1.85 -6.07 -33.78
CA LEU A 79 -0.82 -5.72 -32.81
C LEU A 79 -1.26 -5.99 -31.37
N ASP A 80 -2.56 -6.07 -31.11
CA ASP A 80 -3.17 -6.49 -29.85
C ASP A 80 -2.92 -7.95 -29.48
N THR A 81 -2.45 -8.77 -30.42
CA THR A 81 -2.12 -10.18 -30.19
C THR A 81 -0.65 -10.44 -29.89
N LEU A 82 0.19 -9.41 -29.90
CA LEU A 82 1.61 -9.53 -29.59
C LEU A 82 1.81 -9.96 -28.13
N PRO A 83 2.68 -10.95 -27.84
CA PRO A 83 2.93 -11.39 -26.46
C PRO A 83 3.41 -10.26 -25.53
N SER A 84 4.20 -9.31 -26.06
CA SER A 84 4.65 -8.12 -25.32
C SER A 84 3.48 -7.23 -24.91
N TYR A 85 2.56 -6.97 -25.84
CA TYR A 85 1.36 -6.18 -25.61
C TYR A 85 0.46 -6.84 -24.55
N ILE A 86 0.15 -8.14 -24.71
CA ILE A 86 -0.71 -8.88 -23.78
C ILE A 86 -0.14 -8.82 -22.35
N LYS A 87 1.16 -9.07 -22.20
CA LYS A 87 1.85 -9.04 -20.90
C LYS A 87 1.82 -7.65 -20.25
N GLU A 88 2.03 -6.61 -21.04
CA GLU A 88 2.02 -5.23 -20.56
C GLU A 88 0.61 -4.81 -20.11
N ILE A 89 -0.42 -5.14 -20.91
CA ILE A 89 -1.82 -4.89 -20.55
C ILE A 89 -2.21 -5.63 -19.28
N GLU A 90 -1.82 -6.89 -19.13
CA GLU A 90 -2.10 -7.66 -17.93
C GLU A 90 -1.44 -7.03 -16.69
N THR A 91 -0.19 -6.61 -16.83
CA THR A 91 0.54 -5.93 -15.76
C THR A 91 -0.15 -4.63 -15.34
N TYR A 92 -0.51 -3.80 -16.32
CA TYR A 92 -1.19 -2.53 -16.07
C TYR A 92 -2.59 -2.74 -15.47
N ARG A 93 -3.36 -3.69 -16.02
CA ARG A 93 -4.69 -4.06 -15.51
C ARG A 93 -4.63 -4.48 -14.03
N ASN A 94 -3.61 -5.26 -13.66
CA ASN A 94 -3.40 -5.67 -12.29
C ASN A 94 -3.12 -4.45 -11.39
N GLN A 95 -2.25 -3.54 -11.81
CA GLN A 95 -1.95 -2.30 -11.06
C GLN A 95 -3.19 -1.40 -10.94
N LEU A 96 -3.92 -1.20 -12.03
CA LEU A 96 -5.13 -0.37 -12.07
C LEU A 96 -6.24 -0.95 -11.18
N SER A 97 -6.27 -2.27 -10.96
CA SER A 97 -7.28 -2.93 -10.13
C SER A 97 -7.10 -2.67 -8.62
N LEU A 98 -5.89 -2.36 -8.16
CA LEU A 98 -5.58 -2.27 -6.72
C LEU A 98 -6.48 -1.29 -5.94
N PRO A 99 -6.78 -0.06 -6.42
CA PRO A 99 -7.66 0.86 -5.72
C PRO A 99 -9.10 0.34 -5.56
N TYR A 100 -9.55 -0.52 -6.48
CA TYR A 100 -10.90 -1.11 -6.43
C TYR A 100 -11.01 -2.26 -5.44
N LEU A 101 -9.90 -2.94 -5.15
CA LEU A 101 -9.81 -4.05 -4.20
C LEU A 101 -9.61 -3.60 -2.75
N GLN A 102 -9.47 -2.29 -2.53
CA GLN A 102 -9.30 -1.68 -1.22
C GLN A 102 -10.26 -0.49 -1.07
N ASP A 103 -10.84 -0.34 0.10
CA ASP A 103 -11.67 0.84 0.42
C ASP A 103 -10.75 2.04 0.73
N THR A 104 -10.55 2.93 -0.24
CA THR A 104 -9.68 4.11 -0.10
C THR A 104 -10.15 5.03 1.03
N ALA A 105 -11.47 5.19 1.23
CA ALA A 105 -12.00 6.01 2.31
C ALA A 105 -11.67 5.38 3.68
N PHE A 106 -11.78 4.05 3.78
CA PHE A 106 -11.39 3.31 4.96
C PHE A 106 -9.88 3.43 5.23
N ILE A 107 -9.02 3.26 4.21
CA ILE A 107 -7.57 3.43 4.36
C ILE A 107 -7.23 4.84 4.83
N ASN A 108 -7.83 5.88 4.24
CA ASN A 108 -7.59 7.26 4.65
C ASN A 108 -8.04 7.51 6.11
N SER A 109 -9.12 6.87 6.55
CA SER A 109 -9.54 6.93 7.96
C SER A 109 -8.52 6.25 8.88
N MET A 110 -7.97 5.10 8.47
CA MET A 110 -6.93 4.39 9.23
C MET A 110 -5.62 5.19 9.29
N VAL A 111 -5.27 5.93 8.24
CA VAL A 111 -4.09 6.82 8.24
C VAL A 111 -4.27 7.97 9.24
N LYS A 112 -5.46 8.59 9.28
CA LYS A 112 -5.78 9.64 10.28
C LYS A 112 -5.77 9.08 11.70
N ASP A 113 -6.33 7.90 11.91
CA ASP A 113 -6.31 7.23 13.20
C ASP A 113 -4.88 6.85 13.63
N ALA A 114 -4.06 6.32 12.72
CA ALA A 114 -2.65 6.05 12.97
C ALA A 114 -1.88 7.32 13.34
N TYR A 115 -2.16 8.45 12.70
CA TYR A 115 -1.57 9.75 13.08
C TYR A 115 -1.99 10.17 14.49
N PHE A 116 -3.28 10.06 14.83
CA PHE A 116 -3.75 10.32 16.19
C PHE A 116 -3.02 9.46 17.21
N ARG A 117 -2.88 8.15 16.94
CA ARG A 117 -2.20 7.20 17.81
C ARG A 117 -0.68 7.43 17.86
N THR A 118 -0.08 7.97 16.80
CA THR A 118 1.33 8.39 16.81
C THR A 118 1.55 9.59 17.72
N LYS A 119 0.60 10.52 17.76
CA LYS A 119 0.66 11.72 18.65
C LYS A 119 0.31 11.44 20.10
N ASN A 120 -0.33 10.31 20.39
CA ASN A 120 -0.80 10.00 21.74
C ASN A 120 -0.35 8.59 22.11
N GLU A 121 0.40 8.47 23.19
CA GLU A 121 0.87 7.19 23.71
C GLU A 121 -0.06 6.67 24.77
N VAL A 122 -0.37 5.37 24.72
CA VAL A 122 -1.19 4.68 25.71
C VAL A 122 -0.31 3.79 26.59
N LYS A 123 -0.52 3.85 27.91
CA LYS A 123 0.09 2.93 28.88
C LYS A 123 -0.95 1.90 29.28
N ALA A 124 -0.61 0.62 29.09
CA ALA A 124 -1.50 -0.46 29.41
C ALA A 124 -0.81 -1.65 30.07
N LYS A 125 -1.62 -2.45 30.76
CA LYS A 125 -1.29 -3.80 31.23
C LYS A 125 -2.17 -4.79 30.51
N HIS A 126 -1.70 -6.04 30.32
CA HIS A 126 -2.48 -7.06 29.66
C HIS A 126 -2.38 -8.44 30.30
N ILE A 127 -3.33 -9.29 29.99
CA ILE A 127 -3.34 -10.74 30.27
C ILE A 127 -3.62 -11.44 28.97
N LEU A 128 -2.88 -12.50 28.67
CA LEU A 128 -3.02 -13.36 27.50
C LEU A 128 -3.44 -14.76 27.94
N VAL A 129 -4.43 -15.32 27.25
CA VAL A 129 -4.71 -16.76 27.19
C VAL A 129 -4.44 -17.22 25.76
N ARG A 130 -3.44 -18.07 25.58
CA ARG A 130 -3.00 -18.53 24.26
C ARG A 130 -4.02 -19.46 23.60
N THR A 131 -4.05 -19.41 22.29
CA THR A 131 -4.69 -20.44 21.47
C THR A 131 -3.61 -21.21 20.69
N PRO A 132 -3.82 -22.51 20.42
CA PRO A 132 -2.94 -23.25 19.51
C PRO A 132 -2.84 -22.54 18.15
N SER A 133 -1.74 -22.75 17.45
CA SER A 133 -1.56 -22.18 16.08
C SER A 133 -2.62 -22.71 15.10
N VAL A 134 -3.09 -23.93 15.31
CA VAL A 134 -4.23 -24.53 14.61
C VAL A 134 -5.33 -24.75 15.65
N ALA A 135 -6.07 -23.70 15.99
CA ALA A 135 -7.12 -23.75 16.99
C ALA A 135 -8.42 -24.29 16.38
N THR A 136 -9.01 -25.27 17.05
CA THR A 136 -10.39 -25.71 16.76
C THR A 136 -11.39 -24.69 17.30
N PRO A 137 -12.67 -24.73 16.88
CA PRO A 137 -13.74 -23.93 17.51
C PRO A 137 -13.82 -24.15 19.01
N LYS A 138 -13.58 -25.38 19.48
CA LYS A 138 -13.55 -25.75 20.90
C LYS A 138 -12.41 -25.03 21.63
N ASP A 139 -11.16 -25.09 21.10
CA ASP A 139 -10.00 -24.41 21.70
C ASP A 139 -10.23 -22.90 21.79
N THR A 140 -10.83 -22.33 20.75
CA THR A 140 -11.19 -20.92 20.70
C THR A 140 -12.19 -20.53 21.77
N LEU A 141 -13.23 -21.34 21.94
CA LEU A 141 -14.26 -21.12 22.95
C LEU A 141 -13.72 -21.29 24.39
N GLU A 142 -12.89 -22.31 24.61
CA GLU A 142 -12.25 -22.54 25.91
C GLU A 142 -11.34 -21.37 26.30
N ALA A 143 -10.51 -20.88 25.38
CA ALA A 143 -9.66 -19.72 25.62
C ALA A 143 -10.47 -18.44 25.90
N PHE A 144 -11.55 -18.22 25.13
CA PHE A 144 -12.46 -17.09 25.35
C PHE A 144 -13.14 -17.17 26.74
N ASN A 145 -13.66 -18.32 27.13
CA ASN A 145 -14.30 -18.52 28.43
C ASN A 145 -13.31 -18.30 29.58
N LYS A 146 -12.07 -18.80 29.42
CA LYS A 146 -10.98 -18.62 30.41
C LYS A 146 -10.63 -17.15 30.60
N ILE A 147 -10.38 -16.42 29.51
CA ILE A 147 -10.03 -14.98 29.61
C ILE A 147 -11.19 -14.15 30.15
N ASN A 148 -12.43 -14.49 29.79
CA ASN A 148 -13.60 -13.81 30.31
C ASN A 148 -13.78 -14.06 31.82
N HIS A 149 -13.54 -15.29 32.29
CA HIS A 149 -13.55 -15.60 33.74
C HIS A 149 -12.51 -14.79 34.50
N ILE A 150 -11.29 -14.68 33.95
CA ILE A 150 -10.22 -13.85 34.54
C ILE A 150 -10.66 -12.38 34.57
N ARG A 151 -11.27 -11.87 33.50
CA ARG A 151 -11.84 -10.52 33.48
C ARG A 151 -12.85 -10.28 34.60
N GLN A 152 -13.77 -11.20 34.80
CA GLN A 152 -14.79 -11.08 35.86
C GLN A 152 -14.19 -11.00 37.27
N LYS A 153 -13.08 -11.71 37.53
CA LYS A 153 -12.35 -11.58 38.80
C LYS A 153 -11.82 -10.16 39.02
N ILE A 154 -11.19 -9.60 38.00
CA ILE A 154 -10.66 -8.23 38.05
C ILE A 154 -11.77 -7.20 38.23
N LEU A 155 -12.92 -7.37 37.55
CA LEU A 155 -14.06 -6.48 37.70
C LEU A 155 -14.72 -6.58 39.11
N LYS A 156 -14.53 -7.71 39.82
CA LYS A 156 -14.92 -7.88 41.21
C LYS A 156 -13.91 -7.35 42.23
N GLY A 157 -12.80 -6.74 41.75
CA GLY A 157 -11.83 -6.08 42.61
C GLY A 157 -10.51 -6.82 42.81
N GLU A 158 -10.27 -7.96 42.14
CA GLU A 158 -8.94 -8.58 42.15
C GLU A 158 -7.90 -7.66 41.50
N ASP A 159 -6.70 -7.58 42.09
CA ASP A 159 -5.61 -6.77 41.55
C ASP A 159 -5.12 -7.27 40.19
N PHE A 160 -5.04 -6.39 39.20
CA PHE A 160 -4.69 -6.75 37.82
C PHE A 160 -3.30 -7.37 37.70
N GLU A 161 -2.28 -6.84 38.39
CA GLU A 161 -0.90 -7.32 38.29
C GLU A 161 -0.74 -8.71 38.95
N LYS A 162 -1.37 -8.91 40.12
CA LYS A 162 -1.39 -10.23 40.76
C LYS A 162 -2.10 -11.26 39.89
N THR A 163 -3.22 -10.88 39.29
CA THR A 163 -3.96 -11.72 38.35
C THR A 163 -3.17 -12.02 37.07
N ALA A 164 -2.42 -11.04 36.55
CA ALA A 164 -1.54 -11.23 35.40
C ALA A 164 -0.42 -12.23 35.70
N VAL A 165 0.25 -12.11 36.86
CA VAL A 165 1.28 -13.07 37.29
C VAL A 165 0.71 -14.48 37.47
N ALA A 166 -0.51 -14.61 37.99
CA ALA A 166 -1.14 -15.90 38.26
C ALA A 166 -1.63 -16.61 36.99
N PHE A 167 -2.26 -15.87 36.08
CA PHE A 167 -3.07 -16.44 34.98
C PHE A 167 -2.58 -16.12 33.58
N SER A 168 -1.74 -15.08 33.37
CA SER A 168 -1.27 -14.75 32.04
C SER A 168 -0.35 -15.85 31.49
N GLU A 169 -0.58 -16.20 30.25
CA GLU A 169 0.25 -17.12 29.47
C GLU A 169 1.30 -16.37 28.63
N ASP A 170 1.40 -15.04 28.80
CA ASP A 170 2.54 -14.26 28.32
C ASP A 170 3.74 -14.50 29.25
N PRO A 171 4.86 -15.09 28.74
CA PRO A 171 6.03 -15.36 29.58
C PRO A 171 6.60 -14.11 30.27
N SER A 172 6.42 -12.94 29.66
CA SER A 172 6.96 -11.68 30.21
C SER A 172 6.28 -11.27 31.52
N ALA A 173 5.04 -11.73 31.78
CA ALA A 173 4.29 -11.37 32.98
C ALA A 173 4.93 -11.92 34.27
N LYS A 174 5.39 -13.17 34.26
CA LYS A 174 6.02 -13.85 35.41
C LYS A 174 7.51 -13.61 35.50
N GLY A 175 8.17 -13.32 34.37
CA GLY A 175 9.62 -13.30 34.28
C GLY A 175 10.24 -14.69 34.23
N ASP A 176 11.55 -14.75 34.35
CA ASP A 176 12.34 -15.97 34.36
C ASP A 176 13.41 -15.86 35.44
N SER A 177 13.14 -16.53 36.58
CA SER A 177 14.04 -16.53 37.74
C SER A 177 15.39 -17.25 37.45
N ILE A 178 15.40 -18.21 36.50
CA ILE A 178 16.60 -18.96 36.13
C ILE A 178 17.58 -18.02 35.43
N ASN A 179 17.10 -17.16 34.53
CA ASN A 179 17.91 -16.20 33.79
C ASN A 179 17.92 -14.79 34.43
N GLY A 180 17.44 -14.66 35.67
CA GLY A 180 17.43 -13.37 36.41
C GLY A 180 16.52 -12.30 35.78
N ARG A 181 15.54 -12.69 34.96
CA ARG A 181 14.65 -11.77 34.28
C ARG A 181 13.44 -11.51 35.15
N LEU A 182 13.29 -10.29 35.67
CA LEU A 182 12.12 -9.87 36.42
C LEU A 182 10.87 -9.83 35.52
N GLY A 183 9.74 -10.35 36.04
CA GLY A 183 8.44 -10.25 35.37
C GLY A 183 7.92 -8.82 35.32
N ASN A 184 7.29 -8.46 34.21
CA ASN A 184 6.66 -7.15 34.05
C ASN A 184 5.26 -7.05 34.64
N LYS A 185 4.71 -8.17 35.18
CA LYS A 185 3.37 -8.26 35.77
C LYS A 185 2.27 -7.84 34.79
N GLY A 186 2.48 -8.09 33.50
CA GLY A 186 1.61 -7.68 32.41
C GLY A 186 1.77 -6.21 31.98
N ASN A 187 2.65 -5.43 32.61
CA ASN A 187 2.85 -4.01 32.26
C ASN A 187 3.68 -3.86 30.98
N LEU A 188 3.10 -3.20 29.97
CA LEU A 188 3.74 -2.97 28.66
C LEU A 188 4.41 -1.60 28.55
N GLY A 189 4.24 -0.73 29.57
CA GLY A 189 4.68 0.65 29.47
C GLY A 189 3.82 1.47 28.50
N TYR A 190 4.38 2.60 28.03
CA TYR A 190 3.75 3.42 27.00
C TYR A 190 4.11 2.89 25.61
N PHE A 191 3.14 2.92 24.71
CA PHE A 191 3.33 2.59 23.29
C PHE A 191 2.41 3.46 22.41
N SER A 192 2.78 3.61 21.14
CA SER A 192 2.04 4.36 20.12
C SER A 192 1.65 3.47 18.95
N ALA A 193 1.19 4.04 17.85
CA ALA A 193 0.83 3.33 16.63
C ALA A 193 1.95 2.40 16.13
N PHE A 194 1.58 1.25 15.56
CA PHE A 194 2.46 0.24 14.94
C PHE A 194 3.46 -0.45 15.89
N ARG A 195 3.30 -0.29 17.19
CA ARG A 195 4.15 -0.94 18.21
C ARG A 195 3.60 -2.30 18.64
N MET A 196 2.29 -2.47 18.53
CA MET A 196 1.58 -3.71 18.83
C MET A 196 0.85 -4.21 17.56
N VAL A 197 0.46 -5.48 17.54
CA VAL A 197 -0.46 -5.99 16.49
C VAL A 197 -1.75 -5.18 16.52
N PHE A 198 -2.32 -4.89 15.35
CA PHE A 198 -3.41 -3.93 15.25
C PHE A 198 -4.61 -4.20 16.15
N PRO A 199 -5.12 -5.47 16.30
CA PRO A 199 -6.24 -5.72 17.21
C PRO A 199 -5.94 -5.36 18.67
N PHE A 200 -4.68 -5.52 19.10
CA PHE A 200 -4.24 -5.12 20.45
C PHE A 200 -4.19 -3.60 20.59
N GLU A 201 -3.56 -2.94 19.62
CA GLU A 201 -3.48 -1.49 19.58
C GLU A 201 -4.89 -0.86 19.55
N ASP A 202 -5.77 -1.38 18.71
CA ASP A 202 -7.15 -0.89 18.58
C ASP A 202 -7.94 -1.02 19.89
N ALA A 203 -7.82 -2.17 20.57
CA ALA A 203 -8.42 -2.37 21.88
C ALA A 203 -7.87 -1.38 22.93
N ALA A 204 -6.57 -1.11 22.91
CA ALA A 204 -5.96 -0.18 23.86
C ALA A 204 -6.46 1.25 23.68
N TYR A 205 -6.56 1.74 22.44
CA TYR A 205 -7.05 3.11 22.18
C TYR A 205 -8.58 3.25 22.33
N LYS A 206 -9.33 2.18 22.22
CA LYS A 206 -10.80 2.18 22.44
C LYS A 206 -11.22 2.00 23.90
N THR A 207 -10.32 1.50 24.77
CA THR A 207 -10.59 1.31 26.19
C THR A 207 -10.32 2.60 26.94
N LYS A 208 -11.25 3.04 27.78
CA LYS A 208 -11.09 4.26 28.59
C LYS A 208 -10.02 4.08 29.67
N VAL A 209 -9.38 5.16 30.05
CA VAL A 209 -8.41 5.16 31.14
C VAL A 209 -9.06 4.66 32.43
N GLY A 210 -8.41 3.71 33.10
CA GLY A 210 -8.88 3.05 34.31
C GLY A 210 -9.75 1.81 34.06
N GLU A 211 -10.30 1.61 32.85
CA GLU A 211 -11.18 0.48 32.53
C GLU A 211 -10.40 -0.75 32.02
N VAL A 212 -11.05 -1.91 32.15
CA VAL A 212 -10.60 -3.19 31.60
C VAL A 212 -11.41 -3.49 30.34
N SER A 213 -10.70 -3.73 29.23
CA SER A 213 -11.31 -4.05 27.94
C SER A 213 -12.23 -5.27 27.99
N THR A 214 -13.13 -5.38 27.01
CA THR A 214 -13.71 -6.69 26.67
C THR A 214 -12.62 -7.61 26.14
N PRO A 215 -12.80 -8.96 26.22
CA PRO A 215 -11.90 -9.91 25.57
C PRO A 215 -11.81 -9.65 24.06
N PHE A 216 -10.60 -9.64 23.52
CA PHE A 216 -10.35 -9.50 22.08
C PHE A 216 -9.29 -10.52 21.63
N LYS A 217 -9.36 -10.91 20.34
CA LYS A 217 -8.50 -11.94 19.76
C LYS A 217 -7.36 -11.30 18.96
N THR A 218 -6.16 -11.86 19.11
CA THR A 218 -5.03 -11.63 18.20
C THR A 218 -4.53 -12.98 17.67
N ARG A 219 -3.51 -12.99 16.83
CA ARG A 219 -2.85 -14.22 16.39
C ARG A 219 -2.20 -15.04 17.52
N PHE A 220 -2.04 -14.46 18.71
CA PHE A 220 -1.46 -15.14 19.88
C PHE A 220 -2.49 -15.81 20.79
N GLY A 221 -3.75 -15.41 20.71
CA GLY A 221 -4.83 -15.86 21.56
C GLY A 221 -5.79 -14.74 21.97
N TYR A 222 -6.47 -14.93 23.08
CA TYR A 222 -7.37 -13.93 23.66
C TYR A 222 -6.67 -13.09 24.70
N HIS A 223 -6.94 -11.80 24.65
CA HIS A 223 -6.40 -10.81 25.57
C HIS A 223 -7.52 -10.05 26.29
N ILE A 224 -7.20 -9.56 27.47
CA ILE A 224 -7.81 -8.39 28.10
C ILE A 224 -6.69 -7.42 28.44
N LEU A 225 -6.99 -6.13 28.42
CA LEU A 225 -6.04 -5.08 28.85
C LEU A 225 -6.72 -4.08 29.76
N LYS A 226 -5.92 -3.42 30.59
CA LYS A 226 -6.33 -2.25 31.38
C LYS A 226 -5.48 -1.07 30.94
N VAL A 227 -6.14 0.04 30.62
CA VAL A 227 -5.45 1.30 30.29
C VAL A 227 -5.18 2.09 31.54
N ASP A 228 -3.92 2.34 31.85
CA ASP A 228 -3.52 3.11 33.03
C ASP A 228 -3.55 4.62 32.74
N SER A 229 -3.10 5.07 31.57
CA SER A 229 -3.04 6.48 31.20
C SER A 229 -2.80 6.66 29.69
N ILE A 230 -3.12 7.86 29.21
CA ILE A 230 -2.79 8.34 27.86
C ILE A 230 -2.04 9.64 27.99
N ARG A 231 -0.99 9.84 27.19
CA ARG A 231 -0.21 11.09 27.18
C ARG A 231 0.13 11.50 25.74
N LYS A 232 0.57 12.73 25.56
CA LYS A 232 1.19 13.17 24.31
C LYS A 232 2.50 12.43 24.09
N SER A 233 2.76 12.06 22.85
CA SER A 233 4.01 11.42 22.46
C SER A 233 5.17 12.38 22.68
N LYS A 234 6.29 11.82 23.14
CA LYS A 234 7.55 12.54 23.26
C LYS A 234 8.30 12.68 21.93
N GLY A 235 7.77 12.09 20.86
CA GLY A 235 8.46 11.99 19.58
C GLY A 235 9.57 10.94 19.58
N GLU A 236 10.62 11.20 18.81
CA GLU A 236 11.82 10.36 18.75
C GLU A 236 13.05 11.15 19.23
N VAL A 237 14.06 10.41 19.69
CA VAL A 237 15.37 10.98 20.05
C VAL A 237 16.47 10.23 19.32
N GLU A 238 17.51 10.95 18.95
CA GLU A 238 18.79 10.42 18.51
C GLU A 238 19.82 10.74 19.59
N VAL A 239 20.51 9.70 20.05
CA VAL A 239 21.49 9.83 21.14
C VAL A 239 22.75 9.06 20.80
N ALA A 240 23.86 9.44 21.41
CA ALA A 240 25.03 8.58 21.55
C ALA A 240 25.04 7.99 22.95
N HIS A 241 25.62 6.78 23.13
CA HIS A 241 25.77 6.19 24.43
C HIS A 241 27.15 5.57 24.66
N ILE A 242 27.53 5.45 25.91
CA ILE A 242 28.67 4.68 26.40
C ILE A 242 28.09 3.57 27.28
N LEU A 243 28.41 2.32 26.98
CA LEU A 243 28.01 1.13 27.75
C LEU A 243 29.22 0.51 28.41
N ILE A 244 29.14 0.24 29.70
CA ILE A 244 30.06 -0.63 30.44
C ILE A 244 29.26 -1.87 30.89
N THR A 245 29.57 -3.03 30.34
CA THR A 245 28.82 -4.28 30.58
C THR A 245 29.09 -4.90 31.94
N ASP A 246 30.24 -4.58 32.57
CA ASP A 246 30.57 -4.99 33.93
C ASP A 246 29.58 -4.35 34.93
N LYS A 247 28.79 -5.19 35.58
CA LYS A 247 27.72 -4.77 36.52
C LYS A 247 28.23 -4.71 37.97
N THR A 248 29.47 -5.02 38.20
CA THR A 248 30.12 -5.00 39.54
C THR A 248 30.52 -3.53 39.92
N GLU A 249 31.06 -3.39 41.13
CA GLU A 249 31.63 -2.10 41.57
C GLU A 249 32.78 -1.60 40.68
N LYS A 250 33.48 -2.52 39.96
CA LYS A 250 34.53 -2.14 39.01
C LYS A 250 33.95 -1.41 37.80
N GLY A 251 32.86 -1.93 37.25
CA GLY A 251 32.15 -1.25 36.13
C GLY A 251 31.56 0.08 36.58
N GLU A 252 31.02 0.17 37.81
CA GLU A 252 30.53 1.43 38.37
C GLU A 252 31.64 2.47 38.52
N ARG A 253 32.78 2.07 38.98
CA ARG A 253 33.97 2.97 39.08
C ARG A 253 34.38 3.45 37.68
N LEU A 254 34.48 2.54 36.72
CA LEU A 254 34.89 2.88 35.34
C LEU A 254 33.92 3.87 34.67
N ILE A 255 32.62 3.64 34.78
CA ILE A 255 31.64 4.58 34.16
C ILE A 255 31.68 5.97 34.84
N ASN A 256 31.96 6.04 36.17
CA ASN A 256 32.13 7.29 36.85
C ASN A 256 33.44 7.99 36.44
N GLU A 257 34.55 7.28 36.23
CA GLU A 257 35.77 7.87 35.65
C GLU A 257 35.53 8.45 34.26
N VAL A 258 34.76 7.76 33.41
CA VAL A 258 34.35 8.28 32.09
C VAL A 258 33.51 9.54 32.26
N TYR A 259 32.59 9.54 33.21
CA TYR A 259 31.77 10.74 33.54
C TYR A 259 32.61 11.92 33.99
N ASP A 260 33.62 11.69 34.85
CA ASP A 260 34.55 12.72 35.31
C ASP A 260 35.42 13.29 34.16
N LYS A 261 35.77 12.45 33.17
CA LYS A 261 36.46 12.89 31.95
C LYS A 261 35.57 13.80 31.11
N LEU A 262 34.26 13.47 30.98
CA LEU A 262 33.27 14.31 30.31
C LEU A 262 33.14 15.67 31.00
N GLN A 263 33.15 15.71 32.36
CA GLN A 263 33.11 16.96 33.15
C GLN A 263 34.36 17.82 32.95
N LYS A 264 35.47 17.27 32.41
CA LYS A 264 36.71 17.95 32.03
C LYS A 264 36.79 18.22 30.52
N ASP A 265 35.64 18.39 29.87
CA ASP A 265 35.47 18.76 28.46
C ASP A 265 36.06 17.77 27.43
N GLN A 266 36.29 16.50 27.80
CA GLN A 266 36.63 15.49 26.83
C GLN A 266 35.44 15.13 25.95
N GLN A 267 35.69 14.93 24.66
CA GLN A 267 34.62 14.71 23.70
C GLN A 267 33.94 13.35 23.89
N PHE A 268 32.61 13.35 23.97
CA PHE A 268 31.80 12.16 24.15
C PHE A 268 32.12 11.06 23.14
N LYS A 269 32.22 11.41 21.85
CA LYS A 269 32.51 10.46 20.76
C LYS A 269 33.86 9.77 20.92
N THR A 270 34.86 10.47 21.47
CA THR A 270 36.20 9.92 21.74
C THR A 270 36.13 8.90 22.87
N LEU A 271 35.49 9.28 23.98
CA LEU A 271 35.32 8.39 25.13
C LEU A 271 34.45 7.18 24.80
N ALA A 272 33.42 7.34 23.94
CA ALA A 272 32.63 6.20 23.47
C ALA A 272 33.47 5.20 22.67
N ARG A 273 34.39 5.67 21.82
CA ARG A 273 35.32 4.78 21.08
C ARG A 273 36.31 4.08 21.99
N GLU A 274 36.75 4.74 23.04
CA GLU A 274 37.77 4.22 23.96
C GLU A 274 37.19 3.25 24.98
N TYR A 275 36.06 3.60 25.61
CA TYR A 275 35.53 2.92 26.79
C TYR A 275 34.27 2.07 26.54
N SER A 276 33.49 2.34 25.48
CA SER A 276 32.23 1.62 25.31
C SER A 276 32.43 0.16 24.97
N ASP A 277 31.69 -0.72 25.62
CA ASP A 277 31.60 -2.15 25.31
C ASP A 277 30.57 -2.45 24.20
N ASP A 278 29.82 -1.45 23.71
CA ASP A 278 28.88 -1.66 22.60
C ASP A 278 29.60 -1.62 21.24
N GLU A 279 30.03 -2.78 20.78
CA GLU A 279 30.74 -2.93 19.50
C GLU A 279 29.91 -2.46 18.29
N GLY A 280 28.58 -2.45 18.39
CA GLY A 280 27.67 -2.01 17.31
C GLY A 280 27.75 -0.51 17.05
N THR A 281 28.04 0.30 18.09
CA THR A 281 28.04 1.76 18.00
C THR A 281 29.38 2.40 18.35
N LYS A 282 30.27 1.71 19.07
CA LYS A 282 31.57 2.18 19.54
C LYS A 282 32.38 2.90 18.45
N SER A 283 32.56 2.28 17.29
CA SER A 283 33.32 2.85 16.17
C SER A 283 32.72 4.13 15.61
N LYS A 284 31.41 4.33 15.77
CA LYS A 284 30.65 5.52 15.36
C LYS A 284 30.52 6.54 16.49
N GLY A 285 31.29 6.40 17.59
CA GLY A 285 31.22 7.30 18.74
C GLY A 285 29.95 7.13 19.58
N GLY A 286 29.42 5.91 19.63
CA GLY A 286 28.27 5.53 20.43
C GLY A 286 26.89 5.91 19.84
N ILE A 287 26.82 6.40 18.58
CA ILE A 287 25.58 6.89 17.98
C ILE A 287 24.61 5.74 17.72
N LEU A 288 23.42 5.84 18.30
CA LEU A 288 22.28 4.95 18.07
C LEU A 288 21.37 5.49 16.98
N ARG A 289 20.62 4.59 16.35
CA ARG A 289 19.51 5.02 15.50
C ARG A 289 18.46 5.73 16.35
N LYS A 290 17.79 6.74 15.77
CA LYS A 290 16.68 7.40 16.44
C LYS A 290 15.60 6.41 16.90
N PHE A 291 15.03 6.65 18.06
CA PHE A 291 14.02 5.79 18.65
C PHE A 291 12.96 6.60 19.41
N GLY A 292 11.75 6.08 19.43
CA GLY A 292 10.64 6.60 20.22
C GLY A 292 10.38 5.78 21.48
N THR A 293 9.34 6.12 22.18
CA THR A 293 8.89 5.43 23.41
C THR A 293 8.66 3.92 23.17
N GLY A 294 9.08 3.10 24.12
CA GLY A 294 8.89 1.64 24.12
C GLY A 294 9.89 0.87 23.25
N VAL A 295 10.95 1.52 22.75
CA VAL A 295 12.02 0.86 21.98
C VAL A 295 13.16 0.40 22.88
N MET A 296 13.54 1.24 23.83
CA MET A 296 14.62 0.98 24.77
C MET A 296 14.08 0.54 26.13
N VAL A 297 14.93 -0.07 26.95
CA VAL A 297 14.57 -0.37 28.34
C VAL A 297 14.30 0.95 29.10
N LYS A 298 13.35 0.90 30.00
CA LYS A 298 12.81 2.12 30.64
C LYS A 298 13.88 3.03 31.26
N PRO A 299 14.89 2.57 32.02
CA PRO A 299 15.91 3.49 32.56
C PRO A 299 16.70 4.23 31.47
N PHE A 300 16.97 3.56 30.33
CA PHE A 300 17.66 4.17 29.20
C PHE A 300 16.77 5.21 28.50
N GLU A 301 15.52 4.86 28.28
CA GLU A 301 14.53 5.76 27.69
C GLU A 301 14.31 7.00 28.56
N ASP A 302 14.15 6.82 29.87
CA ASP A 302 13.96 7.94 30.80
C ASP A 302 15.17 8.89 30.79
N ALA A 303 16.39 8.36 30.76
CA ALA A 303 17.61 9.15 30.66
C ALA A 303 17.67 9.93 29.33
N ALA A 304 17.42 9.25 28.19
CA ALA A 304 17.49 9.86 26.87
C ALA A 304 16.46 10.99 26.68
N PHE A 305 15.19 10.73 27.02
CA PHE A 305 14.13 11.74 26.92
C PHE A 305 14.20 12.83 27.98
N GLY A 306 14.91 12.58 29.09
CA GLY A 306 15.13 13.55 30.17
C GLY A 306 16.13 14.65 29.81
N LEU A 307 17.01 14.43 28.85
CA LEU A 307 17.93 15.45 28.37
C LEU A 307 17.18 16.51 27.55
N GLU A 308 17.39 17.78 27.81
CA GLU A 308 16.65 18.87 27.15
C GLU A 308 17.42 19.57 26.05
N LYS A 309 18.76 19.66 26.17
CA LYS A 309 19.63 20.37 25.22
C LYS A 309 20.51 19.38 24.45
N GLU A 310 20.70 19.62 23.17
CA GLU A 310 21.67 18.91 22.35
C GLU A 310 23.07 19.03 22.97
N ASP A 311 23.89 17.99 22.77
CA ASP A 311 25.24 17.84 23.29
C ASP A 311 25.34 17.79 24.84
N THR A 312 24.21 17.68 25.58
CA THR A 312 24.22 17.35 27.00
C THR A 312 24.16 15.85 27.24
N TYR A 313 24.69 15.41 28.37
CA TYR A 313 24.75 13.97 28.70
C TYR A 313 24.18 13.69 30.10
N SER A 314 23.69 12.46 30.27
CA SER A 314 23.16 12.01 31.56
C SER A 314 24.24 11.74 32.58
N LYS A 315 23.85 11.72 33.86
CA LYS A 315 24.65 11.03 34.88
C LYS A 315 24.73 9.53 34.56
N PRO A 316 25.75 8.80 35.08
CA PRO A 316 25.78 7.35 35.00
C PRO A 316 24.51 6.72 35.58
N PHE A 317 23.94 5.73 34.87
CA PHE A 317 22.79 4.95 35.33
C PHE A 317 22.90 3.50 34.94
N LYS A 318 22.21 2.63 35.66
CA LYS A 318 22.27 1.17 35.47
C LYS A 318 21.04 0.63 34.75
N THR A 319 21.28 -0.33 33.84
CA THR A 319 20.23 -1.13 33.22
C THR A 319 20.56 -2.62 33.40
N GLN A 320 19.69 -3.50 32.88
CA GLN A 320 20.01 -4.94 32.81
C GLN A 320 21.23 -5.27 31.95
N PHE A 321 21.70 -4.38 31.09
CA PHE A 321 22.83 -4.57 30.19
C PHE A 321 24.16 -4.10 30.79
N GLY A 322 24.13 -3.18 31.76
CA GLY A 322 25.31 -2.60 32.38
C GLY A 322 25.08 -1.17 32.81
N TRP A 323 26.17 -0.42 32.91
CA TRP A 323 26.17 1.01 33.20
C TRP A 323 26.20 1.84 31.92
N HIS A 324 25.47 2.93 31.91
CA HIS A 324 25.33 3.80 30.73
C HIS A 324 25.56 5.28 31.06
N ILE A 325 26.07 6.00 30.07
CA ILE A 325 25.93 7.46 29.94
C ILE A 325 25.33 7.70 28.55
N VAL A 326 24.33 8.56 28.44
CA VAL A 326 23.65 8.93 27.19
C VAL A 326 23.87 10.40 26.90
N CYS A 327 24.24 10.74 25.67
CA CYS A 327 24.36 12.11 25.17
C CYS A 327 23.27 12.37 24.12
N LEU A 328 22.52 13.45 24.27
CA LEU A 328 21.49 13.84 23.32
C LEU A 328 22.12 14.44 22.06
N ILE A 329 21.83 13.86 20.90
CA ILE A 329 22.20 14.42 19.60
C ILE A 329 21.08 15.32 19.11
N LYS A 330 19.83 14.79 19.04
CA LYS A 330 18.68 15.53 18.53
C LYS A 330 17.35 14.96 19.01
N LYS A 331 16.38 15.86 19.24
CA LYS A 331 14.97 15.50 19.44
C LYS A 331 14.18 15.74 18.17
N TYR A 332 13.31 14.79 17.84
CA TYR A 332 12.42 14.84 16.70
C TYR A 332 10.96 14.84 17.21
N PRO A 333 10.31 16.00 17.28
CA PRO A 333 8.89 16.06 17.63
C PRO A 333 8.06 15.36 16.55
N ILE A 334 6.82 14.97 16.88
CA ILE A 334 5.90 14.42 15.90
C ILE A 334 5.54 15.51 14.89
N ASP A 335 5.83 15.27 13.63
CA ASP A 335 5.60 16.19 12.53
C ASP A 335 4.09 16.36 12.20
N SER A 336 3.76 17.29 11.30
CA SER A 336 2.39 17.52 10.83
C SER A 336 1.81 16.29 10.14
N PHE A 337 0.48 16.26 10.03
CA PHE A 337 -0.20 15.17 9.31
C PHE A 337 0.24 15.10 7.85
N GLU A 338 0.35 16.25 7.21
CA GLU A 338 0.71 16.39 5.80
C GLU A 338 2.08 15.77 5.50
N ASN A 339 3.05 16.01 6.38
CA ASN A 339 4.41 15.50 6.24
C ASN A 339 4.51 13.99 6.54
N LEU A 340 3.75 13.50 7.53
CA LEU A 340 3.76 12.08 7.93
C LEU A 340 2.81 11.21 7.10
N GLN A 341 1.84 11.78 6.40
CA GLN A 341 0.82 11.04 5.65
C GLN A 341 1.38 10.00 4.68
N PRO A 342 2.41 10.30 3.86
CA PRO A 342 2.96 9.29 2.94
C PRO A 342 3.57 8.08 3.65
N GLU A 343 4.30 8.31 4.74
CA GLU A 343 4.90 7.25 5.55
C GLU A 343 3.83 6.41 6.27
N LEU A 344 2.84 7.08 6.89
CA LEU A 344 1.74 6.42 7.57
C LEU A 344 0.90 5.60 6.59
N LEU A 345 0.65 6.11 5.38
CA LEU A 345 -0.06 5.38 4.34
C LEU A 345 0.69 4.10 3.95
N GLN A 346 2.01 4.16 3.79
CA GLN A 346 2.82 2.99 3.52
C GLN A 346 2.75 1.98 4.68
N LYS A 347 2.87 2.43 5.93
CA LYS A 347 2.75 1.58 7.12
C LYS A 347 1.36 0.92 7.21
N VAL A 348 0.29 1.67 7.01
CA VAL A 348 -1.10 1.15 7.02
C VAL A 348 -1.29 0.08 5.93
N ARG A 349 -0.72 0.27 4.74
CA ARG A 349 -0.81 -0.69 3.63
C ARG A 349 -0.02 -1.98 3.85
N SER A 350 1.02 -1.95 4.66
CA SER A 350 1.85 -3.13 5.00
C SER A 350 1.49 -3.80 6.32
N ASP A 351 0.49 -3.30 7.03
CA ASP A 351 0.01 -3.77 8.32
C ASP A 351 -1.31 -4.58 8.18
N GLU A 352 -1.74 -5.24 9.27
CA GLU A 352 -3.04 -5.94 9.35
C GLU A 352 -4.24 -5.02 9.00
N ARG A 353 -4.10 -3.69 9.11
CA ARG A 353 -5.11 -2.70 8.69
C ARG A 353 -5.49 -2.79 7.22
N ALA A 354 -4.55 -3.18 6.36
CA ALA A 354 -4.82 -3.38 4.93
C ALA A 354 -5.84 -4.50 4.70
N GLN A 355 -5.76 -5.58 5.49
CA GLN A 355 -6.72 -6.68 5.42
C GLN A 355 -8.13 -6.23 5.80
N LEU A 356 -8.27 -5.31 6.76
CA LEU A 356 -9.57 -4.75 7.14
C LEU A 356 -10.20 -3.91 6.02
N SER A 357 -9.38 -3.17 5.27
CA SER A 357 -9.85 -2.44 4.08
C SER A 357 -10.39 -3.40 3.02
N GLN A 358 -9.66 -4.48 2.77
CA GLN A 358 -10.09 -5.52 1.84
C GLN A 358 -11.38 -6.22 2.33
N MET A 359 -11.46 -6.52 3.64
CA MET A 359 -12.67 -7.08 4.24
C MET A 359 -13.87 -6.14 4.12
N ALA A 360 -13.68 -4.82 4.21
CA ALA A 360 -14.75 -3.84 3.99
C ALA A 360 -15.29 -3.92 2.55
N VAL A 361 -14.42 -4.06 1.55
CA VAL A 361 -14.83 -4.29 0.15
C VAL A 361 -15.60 -5.61 0.05
N ILE A 362 -15.07 -6.70 0.60
CA ILE A 362 -15.72 -8.02 0.57
C ILE A 362 -17.13 -7.96 1.18
N GLN A 363 -17.32 -7.26 2.30
CA GLN A 363 -18.63 -7.11 2.92
C GLN A 363 -19.64 -6.35 2.03
N LYS A 364 -19.18 -5.34 1.29
CA LYS A 364 -19.98 -4.64 0.28
C LYS A 364 -20.35 -5.58 -0.86
N LEU A 365 -19.39 -6.38 -1.35
CA LEU A 365 -19.61 -7.34 -2.43
C LEU A 365 -20.54 -8.49 -2.01
N LYS A 366 -20.43 -9.01 -0.77
CA LYS A 366 -21.35 -10.01 -0.21
C LYS A 366 -22.80 -9.55 -0.18
N LYS A 367 -23.04 -8.24 -0.03
CA LYS A 367 -24.38 -7.66 -0.12
C LYS A 367 -24.87 -7.45 -1.55
N LYS A 368 -23.94 -7.32 -2.52
CA LYS A 368 -24.22 -7.04 -3.94
C LYS A 368 -24.43 -8.32 -4.75
N TYR A 369 -23.73 -9.41 -4.39
CA TYR A 369 -23.73 -10.66 -5.15
C TYR A 369 -24.63 -11.72 -4.52
N THR A 370 -25.23 -12.55 -5.37
CA THR A 370 -25.87 -13.79 -4.93
C THR A 370 -24.78 -14.84 -4.71
N ILE A 371 -24.61 -15.24 -3.46
CA ILE A 371 -23.60 -16.22 -3.05
C ILE A 371 -24.33 -17.42 -2.47
N THR A 372 -24.14 -18.60 -3.06
CA THR A 372 -24.70 -19.86 -2.57
C THR A 372 -23.60 -20.86 -2.28
N GLU A 373 -23.74 -21.58 -1.18
CA GLU A 373 -22.79 -22.60 -0.73
C GLU A 373 -23.47 -23.96 -0.72
N ASN A 374 -22.76 -24.98 -1.18
CA ASN A 374 -23.25 -26.35 -1.15
C ASN A 374 -22.75 -27.05 0.11
N GLU A 375 -23.59 -27.10 1.14
CA GLU A 375 -23.22 -27.69 2.43
C GLU A 375 -22.91 -29.19 2.32
N SER A 376 -23.61 -29.93 1.46
CA SER A 376 -23.31 -31.35 1.24
C SER A 376 -21.93 -31.57 0.59
N ALA A 377 -21.49 -30.67 -0.25
CA ALA A 377 -20.16 -30.73 -0.83
C ALA A 377 -19.03 -30.43 0.16
N LYS A 378 -19.33 -29.71 1.25
CA LYS A 378 -18.35 -29.43 2.33
C LYS A 378 -18.05 -30.66 3.19
N SER A 379 -18.90 -31.69 3.21
CA SER A 379 -18.66 -32.93 3.98
C SER A 379 -17.35 -33.64 3.63
N ILE A 380 -16.80 -33.35 2.44
CA ILE A 380 -15.47 -33.85 2.03
C ILE A 380 -14.37 -33.41 3.01
N PHE A 381 -14.53 -32.27 3.71
CA PHE A 381 -13.52 -31.74 4.65
C PHE A 381 -13.43 -32.55 5.93
N ASP A 382 -14.40 -33.38 6.23
CA ASP A 382 -14.42 -34.27 7.41
C ASP A 382 -13.53 -35.51 7.17
N LEU A 383 -13.14 -35.78 5.93
CA LEU A 383 -12.27 -36.89 5.56
C LEU A 383 -10.83 -36.62 5.98
N LYS A 384 -10.19 -37.53 6.69
CA LYS A 384 -8.80 -37.40 7.20
C LYS A 384 -7.77 -37.10 6.10
N ASN A 385 -8.01 -37.56 4.89
CA ASN A 385 -7.09 -37.46 3.74
C ASN A 385 -7.64 -36.60 2.59
N PHE A 386 -8.60 -35.73 2.85
CA PHE A 386 -9.29 -34.95 1.80
C PHE A 386 -8.33 -34.17 0.88
N ARG A 387 -7.14 -33.78 1.36
CA ARG A 387 -6.12 -33.07 0.56
C ARG A 387 -5.48 -33.94 -0.52
N ASN A 388 -5.58 -35.24 -0.41
CA ASN A 388 -4.97 -36.22 -1.33
C ASN A 388 -6.00 -36.92 -2.24
N ILE A 389 -7.24 -36.44 -2.25
CA ILE A 389 -8.28 -36.97 -3.14
C ILE A 389 -7.93 -36.62 -4.60
N ALA A 390 -8.14 -37.55 -5.51
CA ALA A 390 -7.89 -37.33 -6.93
C ALA A 390 -8.76 -36.18 -7.48
N THR A 391 -8.15 -35.31 -8.26
CA THR A 391 -8.78 -34.09 -8.82
C THR A 391 -10.06 -34.38 -9.59
N ASP A 392 -10.09 -35.52 -10.33
CA ASP A 392 -11.26 -35.94 -11.12
C ASP A 392 -12.52 -36.20 -10.28
N SER A 393 -12.33 -36.50 -8.99
CA SER A 393 -13.43 -36.72 -8.03
C SER A 393 -13.90 -35.44 -7.34
N LEU A 394 -13.26 -34.29 -7.58
CA LEU A 394 -13.46 -33.01 -6.90
C LEU A 394 -14.21 -31.98 -7.75
N GLN A 395 -15.02 -32.44 -8.70
CA GLN A 395 -15.74 -31.57 -9.67
C GLN A 395 -17.05 -31.00 -9.09
N THR A 396 -17.48 -31.48 -7.93
CA THR A 396 -18.73 -30.98 -7.30
C THR A 396 -18.61 -29.49 -6.96
N GLU A 397 -19.64 -28.73 -7.33
CA GLU A 397 -19.77 -27.32 -6.96
C GLU A 397 -19.82 -27.16 -5.43
N ILE A 398 -18.96 -26.32 -4.87
CA ILE A 398 -18.93 -26.01 -3.42
C ILE A 398 -19.37 -24.59 -3.14
N LEU A 399 -19.17 -23.69 -4.08
CA LEU A 399 -19.49 -22.27 -3.97
C LEU A 399 -19.94 -21.74 -5.33
N LYS A 400 -20.98 -20.90 -5.34
CA LYS A 400 -21.42 -20.16 -6.53
C LYS A 400 -21.52 -18.67 -6.21
N ILE A 401 -20.99 -17.84 -7.11
CA ILE A 401 -21.03 -16.38 -7.02
C ILE A 401 -21.69 -15.85 -8.29
N ASN A 402 -22.94 -15.39 -8.19
CA ASN A 402 -23.79 -15.10 -9.33
C ASN A 402 -23.81 -16.31 -10.31
N GLU A 403 -23.28 -16.13 -11.54
CA GLU A 403 -23.26 -17.20 -12.55
C GLU A 403 -21.99 -18.08 -12.47
N ARG A 404 -20.98 -17.71 -11.67
CA ARG A 404 -19.72 -18.44 -11.59
C ARG A 404 -19.81 -19.58 -10.58
N THR A 405 -19.60 -20.80 -11.04
CA THR A 405 -19.48 -22.01 -10.21
C THR A 405 -18.02 -22.27 -9.84
N ILE A 406 -17.79 -22.75 -8.64
CA ILE A 406 -16.47 -23.02 -8.08
C ILE A 406 -16.48 -24.42 -7.48
N SER A 407 -15.58 -25.29 -7.96
CA SER A 407 -15.52 -26.69 -7.58
C SER A 407 -14.73 -26.92 -6.28
N GLN A 408 -14.92 -28.10 -5.67
CA GLN A 408 -14.10 -28.61 -4.58
C GLN A 408 -12.61 -28.63 -4.95
N GLU A 409 -12.26 -28.98 -6.21
CA GLU A 409 -10.90 -29.01 -6.70
C GLU A 409 -10.19 -27.66 -6.46
N LYS A 410 -10.87 -26.55 -6.80
CA LYS A 410 -10.29 -25.21 -6.66
C LYS A 410 -9.97 -24.89 -5.21
N PHE A 411 -10.84 -25.31 -4.28
CA PHE A 411 -10.56 -25.14 -2.85
C PHE A 411 -9.41 -26.03 -2.37
N ILE A 412 -9.35 -27.30 -2.80
CA ILE A 412 -8.26 -28.20 -2.42
C ILE A 412 -6.93 -27.68 -2.92
N ASN A 413 -6.87 -27.16 -4.17
CA ASN A 413 -5.67 -26.51 -4.71
C ASN A 413 -5.26 -25.26 -3.92
N PHE A 414 -6.23 -24.46 -3.50
CA PHE A 414 -5.98 -23.27 -2.66
C PHE A 414 -5.33 -23.62 -1.31
N ILE A 415 -5.72 -24.72 -0.68
CA ILE A 415 -5.20 -25.13 0.64
C ILE A 415 -4.03 -26.10 0.59
N LYS A 416 -3.64 -26.58 -0.61
CA LYS A 416 -2.63 -27.65 -0.80
C LYS A 416 -1.35 -27.42 0.01
N ASN A 417 -0.85 -26.18 0.01
CA ASN A 417 0.38 -25.79 0.71
C ASN A 417 0.12 -24.93 1.96
N LYS A 418 -1.15 -24.71 2.34
CA LYS A 418 -1.50 -23.89 3.50
C LYS A 418 -1.58 -24.75 4.75
N LYS A 419 -0.90 -24.33 5.81
CA LYS A 419 -0.90 -24.97 7.13
C LYS A 419 -1.21 -23.92 8.21
N GLY A 420 -1.52 -24.37 9.42
CA GLY A 420 -1.63 -23.46 10.57
C GLY A 420 -3.01 -22.82 10.79
N LYS A 421 -4.05 -23.22 10.01
CA LYS A 421 -5.44 -22.81 10.22
C LYS A 421 -6.38 -24.00 10.16
N ALA A 422 -7.52 -23.94 10.84
CA ALA A 422 -8.60 -24.91 10.68
C ALA A 422 -9.15 -24.86 9.25
N VAL A 423 -9.63 -26.00 8.74
CA VAL A 423 -10.15 -26.09 7.36
C VAL A 423 -11.30 -25.14 7.12
N PHE A 424 -12.18 -24.98 8.11
CA PHE A 424 -13.27 -24.02 8.06
C PHE A 424 -12.79 -22.56 7.89
N GLU A 425 -11.74 -22.15 8.61
CA GLU A 425 -11.15 -20.81 8.46
C GLU A 425 -10.49 -20.64 7.08
N MET A 426 -9.85 -21.69 6.57
CA MET A 426 -9.28 -21.69 5.21
C MET A 426 -10.37 -21.58 4.14
N TYR A 427 -11.54 -22.18 4.38
CA TYR A 427 -12.67 -22.07 3.46
C TYR A 427 -13.27 -20.66 3.45
N GLU A 428 -13.39 -20.02 4.61
CA GLU A 428 -13.82 -18.61 4.66
C GLU A 428 -12.82 -17.67 3.96
N ASP A 429 -11.50 -17.90 4.15
CA ASP A 429 -10.45 -17.16 3.42
C ASP A 429 -10.59 -17.37 1.90
N PHE A 430 -10.79 -18.63 1.47
CA PHE A 430 -11.00 -18.98 0.06
C PHE A 430 -12.25 -18.31 -0.52
N LYS A 431 -13.38 -18.38 0.16
CA LYS A 431 -14.62 -17.72 -0.25
C LYS A 431 -14.42 -16.22 -0.44
N ASN A 432 -13.74 -15.57 0.50
CA ASN A 432 -13.44 -14.16 0.44
C ASN A 432 -12.53 -13.82 -0.76
N GLU A 433 -11.50 -14.65 -1.03
CA GLU A 433 -10.61 -14.49 -2.18
C GLU A 433 -11.37 -14.67 -3.49
N GLU A 434 -12.26 -15.68 -3.59
CA GLU A 434 -13.07 -15.90 -4.80
C GLU A 434 -14.05 -14.75 -5.08
N ILE A 435 -14.63 -14.13 -4.04
CA ILE A 435 -15.48 -12.94 -4.19
C ILE A 435 -14.67 -11.77 -4.77
N LEU A 436 -13.46 -11.55 -4.28
CA LEU A 436 -12.57 -10.50 -4.80
C LEU A 436 -12.09 -10.81 -6.22
N ASN A 437 -11.75 -12.06 -6.50
CA ASN A 437 -11.34 -12.49 -7.85
C ASN A 437 -12.47 -12.29 -8.85
N TYR A 438 -13.71 -12.67 -8.47
CA TYR A 438 -14.89 -12.43 -9.29
C TYR A 438 -15.08 -10.94 -9.60
N TYR A 439 -14.94 -10.08 -8.59
CA TYR A 439 -15.02 -8.63 -8.77
C TYR A 439 -13.91 -8.10 -9.67
N LYS A 440 -12.65 -8.50 -9.39
CA LYS A 440 -11.46 -8.11 -10.15
C LYS A 440 -11.59 -8.48 -11.63
N GLU A 441 -12.05 -9.70 -11.93
CA GLU A 441 -12.23 -10.17 -13.30
C GLU A 441 -13.32 -9.41 -14.06
N ASN A 442 -14.33 -8.91 -13.34
CA ASN A 442 -15.46 -8.19 -13.92
C ASN A 442 -15.38 -6.66 -13.80
N LEU A 443 -14.25 -6.08 -13.39
CA LEU A 443 -14.09 -4.63 -13.23
C LEU A 443 -14.44 -3.85 -14.50
N GLU A 444 -14.06 -4.34 -15.67
CA GLU A 444 -14.37 -3.71 -16.97
C GLU A 444 -15.89 -3.60 -17.25
N LYS A 445 -16.70 -4.48 -16.65
CA LYS A 445 -18.17 -4.45 -16.77
C LYS A 445 -18.84 -3.67 -15.66
N LEU A 446 -18.24 -3.66 -14.47
CA LEU A 446 -18.85 -3.15 -13.26
C LEU A 446 -18.48 -1.72 -12.92
N GLU A 447 -17.30 -1.28 -13.40
CA GLU A 447 -16.69 0.01 -13.06
C GLU A 447 -16.33 0.78 -14.34
N PRO A 448 -17.19 1.69 -14.81
CA PRO A 448 -16.99 2.41 -16.08
C PRO A 448 -15.66 3.18 -16.16
N GLU A 449 -15.20 3.77 -15.05
CA GLU A 449 -13.92 4.49 -14.99
C GLU A 449 -12.74 3.53 -15.19
N PHE A 450 -12.80 2.33 -14.58
CA PHE A 450 -11.81 1.29 -14.82
C PHE A 450 -11.73 0.89 -16.28
N ALA A 451 -12.91 0.58 -16.87
CA ALA A 451 -13.01 0.17 -18.27
C ALA A 451 -12.41 1.21 -19.22
N SER A 452 -12.73 2.47 -18.98
CA SER A 452 -12.26 3.57 -19.82
C SER A 452 -10.77 3.82 -19.69
N THR A 453 -10.26 3.84 -18.47
CA THR A 453 -8.82 4.04 -18.21
C THR A 453 -7.99 2.90 -18.79
N LEU A 454 -8.48 1.67 -18.67
CA LEU A 454 -7.82 0.51 -19.27
C LEU A 454 -7.86 0.56 -20.80
N GLN A 455 -8.98 1.00 -21.40
CA GLN A 455 -9.09 1.14 -22.86
C GLN A 455 -8.16 2.23 -23.38
N GLU A 456 -8.05 3.39 -22.73
CA GLU A 456 -7.09 4.43 -23.10
C GLU A 456 -5.65 3.92 -23.07
N TYR A 457 -5.30 3.09 -22.08
CA TYR A 457 -3.97 2.50 -22.02
C TYR A 457 -3.73 1.46 -23.14
N LYS A 458 -4.74 0.62 -23.41
CA LYS A 458 -4.72 -0.34 -24.55
C LYS A 458 -4.47 0.39 -25.85
N ASP A 459 -5.25 1.44 -26.11
CA ASP A 459 -5.15 2.21 -27.36
C ASP A 459 -3.80 2.95 -27.45
N GLY A 460 -3.31 3.52 -26.35
CA GLY A 460 -2.02 4.19 -26.30
C GLY A 460 -0.83 3.25 -26.59
N LEU A 461 -0.88 2.05 -26.03
CA LEU A 461 0.17 1.05 -26.27
C LEU A 461 0.14 0.53 -27.72
N LEU A 462 -1.07 0.32 -28.28
CA LEU A 462 -1.23 -0.03 -29.67
C LEU A 462 -0.71 1.05 -30.61
N LEU A 463 -1.01 2.30 -30.30
CA LEU A 463 -0.52 3.44 -31.07
C LEU A 463 1.01 3.53 -31.03
N PHE A 464 1.62 3.33 -29.87
CA PHE A 464 3.07 3.32 -29.74
C PHE A 464 3.71 2.23 -30.61
N GLU A 465 3.20 1.01 -30.52
CA GLU A 465 3.70 -0.13 -31.29
C GLU A 465 3.53 0.10 -32.81
N LEU A 466 2.37 0.62 -33.21
CA LEU A 466 2.08 0.95 -34.60
C LEU A 466 3.05 2.01 -35.15
N MET A 467 3.25 3.11 -34.41
CA MET A 467 4.17 4.18 -34.82
C MET A 467 5.62 3.69 -34.84
N GLN A 468 6.01 2.83 -33.90
CA GLN A 468 7.31 2.20 -33.88
C GLN A 468 7.58 1.44 -35.19
N GLN A 469 6.67 0.56 -35.59
CA GLN A 469 6.83 -0.30 -36.77
C GLN A 469 6.65 0.46 -38.08
N THR A 470 5.70 1.40 -38.13
CA THR A 470 5.28 2.03 -39.39
C THR A 470 6.11 3.26 -39.75
N ILE A 471 6.51 4.04 -38.75
CA ILE A 471 7.18 5.33 -38.95
C ILE A 471 8.61 5.33 -38.41
N TRP A 472 8.81 5.10 -37.10
CA TRP A 472 10.09 5.37 -36.46
C TRP A 472 11.21 4.40 -36.87
N GLU A 473 10.91 3.11 -36.98
CA GLU A 473 11.90 2.14 -37.44
C GLU A 473 12.25 2.33 -38.92
N LYS A 474 11.27 2.67 -39.77
CA LYS A 474 11.52 2.93 -41.19
C LYS A 474 12.45 4.13 -41.36
N THR A 475 12.16 5.25 -40.69
CA THR A 475 12.98 6.46 -40.81
C THR A 475 14.39 6.29 -40.25
N THR A 476 14.56 5.40 -39.26
CA THR A 476 15.89 5.12 -38.69
C THR A 476 16.74 4.20 -39.56
N LYS A 477 16.08 3.25 -40.27
CA LYS A 477 16.76 2.24 -41.09
C LYS A 477 16.99 2.70 -42.53
N ASP A 478 16.16 3.60 -43.06
CA ASP A 478 16.21 4.07 -44.44
C ASP A 478 16.90 5.44 -44.54
N SER A 479 18.24 5.42 -44.50
CA SER A 479 19.05 6.63 -44.64
C SER A 479 19.01 7.25 -46.03
N LEU A 480 18.70 6.47 -47.07
CA LEU A 480 18.55 6.96 -48.42
C LEU A 480 17.29 7.81 -48.59
N ALA A 481 16.17 7.31 -48.12
CA ALA A 481 14.91 8.06 -48.15
C ALA A 481 14.97 9.33 -47.32
N LEU A 482 15.61 9.28 -46.13
CA LEU A 482 15.86 10.47 -45.33
C LEU A 482 16.69 11.51 -46.06
N LYS A 483 17.76 11.07 -46.79
CA LYS A 483 18.59 11.96 -47.58
C LYS A 483 17.81 12.58 -48.74
N THR A 484 17.03 11.77 -49.46
CA THR A 484 16.18 12.26 -50.55
C THR A 484 15.21 13.33 -50.05
N TYR A 485 14.54 13.08 -48.92
CA TYR A 485 13.63 14.04 -48.30
C TYR A 485 14.37 15.36 -47.93
N PHE A 486 15.58 15.26 -47.39
CA PHE A 486 16.40 16.42 -47.11
C PHE A 486 16.77 17.22 -48.37
N ASP A 487 17.25 16.52 -49.41
CA ASP A 487 17.67 17.17 -50.68
C ASP A 487 16.49 17.93 -51.34
N GLU A 488 15.26 17.33 -51.28
CA GLU A 488 14.02 17.96 -51.79
C GLU A 488 13.52 19.14 -50.93
N ASN A 489 13.91 19.22 -49.67
CA ASN A 489 13.44 20.22 -48.71
C ASN A 489 14.57 21.05 -48.10
N SER A 490 15.76 21.07 -48.68
CA SER A 490 16.98 21.69 -48.13
C SER A 490 16.80 23.16 -47.76
N ASN A 491 15.97 23.89 -48.50
CA ASN A 491 15.63 25.28 -48.24
C ASN A 491 14.92 25.57 -46.90
N LYS A 492 14.44 24.54 -46.21
CA LYS A 492 13.78 24.65 -44.90
C LYS A 492 14.77 24.62 -43.73
N TYR A 493 16.01 24.19 -43.98
CA TYR A 493 16.98 23.92 -42.92
C TYR A 493 18.10 24.93 -42.88
N SER A 494 18.71 25.10 -41.72
CA SER A 494 19.75 26.07 -41.46
C SER A 494 21.14 25.69 -42.03
N SER A 495 21.27 24.47 -42.60
CA SER A 495 22.51 23.94 -43.14
C SER A 495 22.25 22.99 -44.31
N ASP A 496 23.10 23.07 -45.35
CA ASP A 496 23.12 22.13 -46.47
C ASP A 496 23.83 20.79 -46.13
N ASP A 497 24.32 20.65 -44.90
CA ASP A 497 24.93 19.44 -44.38
C ASP A 497 23.94 18.72 -43.50
N LEU A 498 23.38 17.59 -44.00
CA LEU A 498 22.42 16.77 -43.30
C LEU A 498 22.90 16.34 -41.88
N THR A 499 24.21 16.16 -41.70
CA THR A 499 24.72 15.71 -40.38
C THR A 499 24.49 16.73 -39.28
N LYS A 500 24.46 18.02 -39.61
CA LYS A 500 24.23 19.12 -38.66
C LYS A 500 22.77 19.32 -38.27
N VAL A 501 21.86 18.95 -39.17
CA VAL A 501 20.40 19.16 -39.01
C VAL A 501 19.62 17.83 -38.98
N LYS A 502 20.32 16.71 -38.85
CA LYS A 502 19.73 15.36 -38.95
C LYS A 502 18.54 15.13 -38.04
N GLY A 503 18.55 15.64 -36.80
CA GLY A 503 17.45 15.50 -35.85
C GLY A 503 16.18 16.23 -36.30
N GLU A 504 16.32 17.45 -36.83
CA GLU A 504 15.24 18.26 -37.36
C GLU A 504 14.63 17.62 -38.61
N VAL A 505 15.49 17.26 -39.59
CA VAL A 505 15.09 16.57 -40.82
C VAL A 505 14.36 15.25 -40.52
N MET A 506 14.87 14.47 -39.57
CA MET A 506 14.22 13.20 -39.17
C MET A 506 12.84 13.43 -38.59
N ASN A 507 12.66 14.44 -37.74
CA ASN A 507 11.36 14.78 -37.18
C ASN A 507 10.36 15.21 -38.27
N ASP A 508 10.81 16.07 -39.20
CA ASP A 508 9.98 16.54 -40.29
C ASP A 508 9.62 15.42 -41.28
N TYR A 509 10.57 14.53 -41.56
CA TYR A 509 10.31 13.36 -42.39
C TYR A 509 9.34 12.37 -41.73
N GLN A 510 9.44 12.16 -40.42
CA GLN A 510 8.46 11.36 -39.67
C GLN A 510 7.06 11.98 -39.76
N ASN A 511 6.93 13.28 -39.56
CA ASN A 511 5.68 14.00 -39.68
C ASN A 511 5.11 13.92 -41.12
N PHE A 512 5.94 14.04 -42.13
CA PHE A 512 5.54 13.88 -43.53
C PHE A 512 4.98 12.49 -43.81
N LEU A 513 5.68 11.45 -43.37
CA LEU A 513 5.24 10.06 -43.54
C LEU A 513 3.93 9.79 -42.78
N GLU A 514 3.84 10.28 -41.56
CA GLU A 514 2.63 10.13 -40.74
C GLU A 514 1.41 10.80 -41.39
N ASN A 515 1.56 12.05 -41.83
CA ASN A 515 0.48 12.78 -42.49
C ASN A 515 0.02 12.10 -43.81
N THR A 516 0.99 11.69 -44.63
CA THR A 516 0.70 10.96 -45.88
C THR A 516 -0.08 9.68 -45.61
N TRP A 517 0.34 8.93 -44.61
CA TRP A 517 -0.32 7.70 -44.20
C TRP A 517 -1.71 7.93 -43.58
N ILE A 518 -1.88 8.96 -42.76
CA ILE A 518 -3.19 9.36 -42.23
C ILE A 518 -4.16 9.69 -43.36
N ASP A 519 -3.70 10.39 -44.41
CA ASP A 519 -4.53 10.69 -45.56
C ASP A 519 -4.97 9.42 -46.30
N GLU A 520 -4.12 8.41 -46.41
CA GLU A 520 -4.49 7.10 -46.93
C GLU A 520 -5.54 6.40 -46.08
N LEU A 521 -5.38 6.40 -44.76
CA LEU A 521 -6.36 5.81 -43.84
C LEU A 521 -7.71 6.52 -43.94
N ARG A 522 -7.73 7.84 -44.07
CA ARG A 522 -8.96 8.65 -44.26
C ARG A 522 -9.70 8.33 -45.56
N ARG A 523 -8.99 8.09 -46.67
CA ARG A 523 -9.62 7.75 -47.97
C ARG A 523 -10.39 6.42 -47.89
N ASN A 524 -9.98 5.52 -47.03
CA ASN A 524 -10.54 4.17 -46.92
C ASN A 524 -11.69 4.05 -45.90
N VAL A 525 -12.08 5.16 -45.22
CA VAL A 525 -13.08 5.12 -44.14
C VAL A 525 -14.05 6.30 -44.24
N ILE A 526 -15.34 6.01 -44.19
CA ILE A 526 -16.39 7.03 -44.19
C ILE A 526 -16.44 7.64 -42.76
N ILE A 527 -16.24 8.95 -42.66
CA ILE A 527 -16.30 9.69 -41.41
C ILE A 527 -17.51 10.62 -41.48
N THR A 528 -18.38 10.54 -40.46
CA THR A 528 -19.58 11.40 -40.37
C THR A 528 -19.60 12.08 -39.01
N ILE A 529 -19.54 13.41 -38.98
CA ILE A 529 -19.65 14.22 -37.75
C ILE A 529 -21.09 14.76 -37.65
N TYR A 530 -21.74 14.54 -36.50
CA TYR A 530 -23.10 15.03 -36.29
C TYR A 530 -23.10 16.49 -35.84
N ASN A 531 -23.34 17.41 -36.77
CA ASN A 531 -23.25 18.86 -36.59
C ASN A 531 -23.99 19.40 -35.35
N LYS A 532 -25.16 18.84 -35.01
CA LYS A 532 -25.92 19.23 -33.82
C LYS A 532 -25.14 19.00 -32.53
N GLN A 533 -24.50 17.87 -32.42
CA GLN A 533 -23.70 17.49 -31.25
C GLN A 533 -22.42 18.33 -31.19
N LEU A 534 -21.75 18.52 -32.32
CA LEU A 534 -20.59 19.40 -32.43
C LEU A 534 -20.90 20.84 -31.99
N LYS A 535 -21.96 21.42 -32.48
CA LYS A 535 -22.40 22.79 -32.06
C LYS A 535 -22.69 22.86 -30.56
N ASN A 536 -23.33 21.82 -29.99
CA ASN A 536 -23.59 21.76 -28.55
C ASN A 536 -22.30 21.66 -27.74
N LEU A 537 -21.33 20.89 -28.20
CA LEU A 537 -20.04 20.71 -27.58
C LEU A 537 -19.24 22.02 -27.58
N ILE A 538 -19.13 22.71 -28.71
CA ILE A 538 -18.52 24.03 -28.85
C ILE A 538 -19.17 25.03 -27.89
N LYS A 539 -20.53 25.11 -27.87
CA LYS A 539 -21.25 26.00 -26.97
C LYS A 539 -21.00 25.69 -25.49
N PHE A 540 -20.80 24.45 -25.15
CA PHE A 540 -20.50 24.02 -23.76
C PHE A 540 -19.15 24.57 -23.30
N TYR A 541 -18.09 24.46 -24.12
CA TYR A 541 -16.74 24.91 -23.75
C TYR A 541 -16.56 26.42 -23.87
N ASN A 542 -17.23 27.08 -24.82
CA ASN A 542 -17.17 28.55 -24.93
C ASN A 542 -17.94 29.28 -23.79
N LYS A 543 -18.64 28.55 -22.91
CA LYS A 543 -19.31 29.11 -21.72
C LYS A 543 -18.53 28.88 -20.43
N LYS A 544 -17.52 28.05 -20.45
CA LYS A 544 -16.57 27.81 -19.35
C LYS A 544 -15.37 28.74 -19.46
#